data_436b001be89cc8b1c2d53b73d2a44b05
#
_entry.id   436b001be89cc8b1c2d53b73d2a44b05
#
_cell.length_a   1.000
_cell.length_b   1.000
_cell.length_c   1.000
_cell.angle_alpha   90.00
_cell.angle_beta   90.00
_cell.angle_gamma   90.00
#
_symmetry.space_group_name_H-M   'P 1'
#
loop_
_entity.id
_entity.type
_entity.pdbx_description
1 polymer ?
#
loop_
_entity_poly.entity_id
_entity_poly.type
_entity_poly.pdbx_seq_one_letter_code
_entity_poly.pdbx_strand_id
1 'polypeptide(L)'
;MAKQRVLVKFSGEALAGDSGYGVDTSILKFIAEEIKQLVDNGVEVGVVIGGGNIIRGVTAAKDGIIKRTSGDYMGMLATVINAVAMQEALEYLGMRVRVQSAIKMEQICETFIVRRAIRHLEKGRIVIFAAGTGNPFFTTDTAATLRAIEIGADMIIKATKVDGVYDKDPNRYPDAKKLPVLSYDEALADNIKVMDDTSIALAKENRLPILVCDMFQKGNLMAIIHGDYEKCSIVK
;
A
#
# COMPACT_ATOMS: atom_id res chain seq x y z
N MET A 1 -2.77 -0.59 26.94
CA MET A 1 -1.73 -0.37 25.93
C MET A 1 -2.34 0.40 24.78
N ALA A 2 -1.61 1.33 24.16
CA ALA A 2 -2.07 1.96 22.93
C ALA A 2 -2.24 0.88 21.85
N LYS A 3 -3.29 1.00 21.04
CA LYS A 3 -3.50 0.08 19.90
C LYS A 3 -2.42 0.33 18.86
N GLN A 4 -1.86 -0.74 18.30
CA GLN A 4 -0.93 -0.62 17.18
C GLN A 4 -1.69 -0.14 15.93
N ARG A 5 -1.13 0.84 15.23
CA ARG A 5 -1.68 1.38 13.99
C ARG A 5 -0.72 1.13 12.84
N VAL A 6 -1.20 0.53 11.78
CA VAL A 6 -0.37 0.21 10.62
C VAL A 6 -1.00 0.74 9.34
N LEU A 7 -0.14 1.03 8.37
CA LEU A 7 -0.58 1.26 7.01
C LEU A 7 -0.09 0.10 6.13
N VAL A 8 -1.02 -0.61 5.50
CA VAL A 8 -0.70 -1.68 4.56
C VAL A 8 -0.84 -1.17 3.14
N LYS A 9 0.23 -1.30 2.35
CA LYS A 9 0.25 -0.91 0.95
C LYS A 9 0.28 -2.15 0.05
N PHE A 10 -0.70 -2.27 -0.83
CA PHE A 10 -0.78 -3.32 -1.84
C PHE A 10 -0.47 -2.76 -3.24
N SER A 11 0.24 -3.55 -4.05
CA SER A 11 0.39 -3.23 -5.48
C SER A 11 -0.92 -3.48 -6.20
N GLY A 12 -1.36 -2.56 -7.06
CA GLY A 12 -2.52 -2.80 -7.92
C GLY A 12 -2.34 -4.01 -8.82
N GLU A 13 -1.13 -4.26 -9.31
CA GLU A 13 -0.84 -5.44 -10.14
C GLU A 13 -1.09 -6.78 -9.43
N ALA A 14 -1.05 -6.78 -8.11
CA ALA A 14 -1.39 -7.97 -7.34
C ALA A 14 -2.88 -8.29 -7.45
N LEU A 15 -3.75 -7.28 -7.58
CA LEU A 15 -5.19 -7.46 -7.72
C LEU A 15 -5.62 -8.03 -9.08
N ALA A 16 -4.76 -7.99 -10.08
CA ALA A 16 -5.08 -8.49 -11.42
C ALA A 16 -5.12 -10.03 -11.53
N GLY A 17 -4.56 -10.74 -10.53
CA GLY A 17 -4.40 -12.18 -10.60
C GLY A 17 -3.63 -12.62 -11.86
N ASP A 18 -4.00 -13.76 -12.43
CA ASP A 18 -3.36 -14.32 -13.62
C ASP A 18 -3.76 -13.59 -14.92
N SER A 19 -4.87 -12.85 -14.89
CA SER A 19 -5.33 -12.08 -16.06
C SER A 19 -4.42 -10.90 -16.41
N GLY A 20 -3.62 -10.42 -15.44
CA GLY A 20 -2.73 -9.27 -15.60
C GLY A 20 -3.44 -7.92 -15.73
N TYR A 21 -4.79 -7.90 -15.71
CA TYR A 21 -5.62 -6.69 -15.83
C TYR A 21 -6.90 -6.80 -15.00
N GLY A 22 -7.41 -5.66 -14.53
CA GLY A 22 -8.67 -5.59 -13.78
C GLY A 22 -8.54 -6.01 -12.33
N VAL A 23 -9.61 -6.52 -11.76
CA VAL A 23 -9.69 -6.94 -10.35
C VAL A 23 -10.13 -8.40 -10.30
N ASP A 24 -9.25 -9.25 -9.79
CA ASP A 24 -9.57 -10.64 -9.49
C ASP A 24 -10.24 -10.74 -8.12
N THR A 25 -11.48 -11.25 -8.10
CA THR A 25 -12.29 -11.31 -6.88
C THR A 25 -11.76 -12.32 -5.85
N SER A 26 -11.02 -13.35 -6.28
CA SER A 26 -10.40 -14.32 -5.38
C SER A 26 -9.23 -13.70 -4.63
N ILE A 27 -8.39 -12.94 -5.33
CA ILE A 27 -7.28 -12.18 -4.73
C ILE A 27 -7.84 -11.09 -3.80
N LEU A 28 -8.87 -10.39 -4.25
CA LEU A 28 -9.52 -9.35 -3.45
C LEU A 28 -10.04 -9.91 -2.12
N LYS A 29 -10.71 -11.06 -2.17
CA LYS A 29 -11.22 -11.77 -0.99
C LYS A 29 -10.08 -12.21 -0.08
N PHE A 30 -9.02 -12.80 -0.63
CA PHE A 30 -7.85 -13.21 0.13
C PHE A 30 -7.22 -12.02 0.90
N ILE A 31 -7.00 -10.88 0.23
CA ILE A 31 -6.45 -9.68 0.87
C ILE A 31 -7.41 -9.16 1.95
N ALA A 32 -8.71 -9.17 1.71
CA ALA A 32 -9.71 -8.74 2.68
C ALA A 32 -9.71 -9.64 3.94
N GLU A 33 -9.52 -10.96 3.78
CA GLU A 33 -9.38 -11.90 4.89
C GLU A 33 -8.12 -11.62 5.72
N GLU A 34 -6.98 -11.33 5.10
CA GLU A 34 -5.73 -10.95 5.80
C GLU A 34 -5.90 -9.64 6.57
N ILE A 35 -6.51 -8.61 5.97
CA ILE A 35 -6.80 -7.34 6.64
C ILE A 35 -7.76 -7.56 7.82
N LYS A 36 -8.79 -8.39 7.64
CA LYS A 36 -9.75 -8.73 8.70
C LYS A 36 -9.05 -9.32 9.91
N GLN A 37 -8.09 -10.24 9.73
CA GLN A 37 -7.33 -10.82 10.83
C GLN A 37 -6.62 -9.74 11.67
N LEU A 38 -6.02 -8.72 11.04
CA LEU A 38 -5.38 -7.61 11.76
C LEU A 38 -6.39 -6.87 12.64
N VAL A 39 -7.55 -6.51 12.08
CA VAL A 39 -8.57 -5.73 12.79
C VAL A 39 -9.22 -6.55 13.92
N ASP A 40 -9.49 -7.85 13.70
CA ASP A 40 -10.04 -8.75 14.73
C ASP A 40 -9.07 -8.91 15.93
N ASN A 41 -7.76 -8.72 15.70
CA ASN A 41 -6.72 -8.69 16.73
C ASN A 41 -6.46 -7.28 17.31
N GLY A 42 -7.33 -6.33 17.03
CA GLY A 42 -7.30 -4.98 17.62
C GLY A 42 -6.34 -4.00 16.96
N VAL A 43 -5.76 -4.33 15.81
CA VAL A 43 -4.89 -3.42 15.03
C VAL A 43 -5.74 -2.38 14.31
N GLU A 44 -5.31 -1.13 14.32
CA GLU A 44 -5.89 -0.06 13.51
C GLU A 44 -5.25 -0.06 12.13
N VAL A 45 -6.05 -0.26 11.08
CA VAL A 45 -5.53 -0.52 9.72
C VAL A 45 -5.92 0.57 8.74
N GLY A 46 -4.91 1.28 8.23
CA GLY A 46 -4.99 2.08 7.01
C GLY A 46 -4.54 1.26 5.79
N VAL A 47 -5.16 1.46 4.65
CA VAL A 47 -4.85 0.72 3.41
C VAL A 47 -4.60 1.68 2.26
N VAL A 48 -3.55 1.42 1.47
CA VAL A 48 -3.30 2.06 0.17
C VAL A 48 -3.19 0.98 -0.89
N ILE A 49 -3.87 1.15 -2.02
CA ILE A 49 -3.82 0.22 -3.15
C ILE A 49 -3.39 0.96 -4.40
N GLY A 50 -2.40 0.42 -5.12
CA GLY A 50 -1.98 0.98 -6.41
C GLY A 50 -3.03 0.78 -7.51
N GLY A 51 -2.88 1.51 -8.64
CA GLY A 51 -3.79 1.43 -9.80
C GLY A 51 -3.22 0.67 -11.00
N GLY A 52 -2.04 0.05 -10.85
CA GLY A 52 -1.26 -0.52 -11.95
C GLY A 52 -1.91 -1.71 -12.69
N ASN A 53 -2.93 -2.34 -12.11
CA ASN A 53 -3.75 -3.37 -12.73
C ASN A 53 -4.76 -2.81 -13.76
N ILE A 54 -5.03 -1.52 -13.73
CA ILE A 54 -5.98 -0.84 -14.62
C ILE A 54 -5.23 0.07 -15.58
N ILE A 55 -4.40 0.98 -15.05
CA ILE A 55 -3.59 1.89 -15.87
C ILE A 55 -2.34 2.36 -15.12
N ARG A 56 -1.25 2.52 -15.86
CA ARG A 56 -0.02 3.18 -15.39
C ARG A 56 0.17 4.49 -16.13
N GLY A 57 0.14 5.61 -15.41
CA GLY A 57 0.29 6.95 -15.98
C GLY A 57 1.54 7.13 -16.81
N VAL A 58 2.68 6.59 -16.36
CA VAL A 58 3.95 6.61 -17.12
C VAL A 58 3.82 5.86 -18.44
N THR A 59 3.19 4.68 -18.44
CA THR A 59 3.00 3.89 -19.68
C THR A 59 1.99 4.54 -20.60
N ALA A 60 0.90 5.09 -20.06
CA ALA A 60 -0.10 5.82 -20.85
C ALA A 60 0.46 7.06 -21.54
N ALA A 61 1.48 7.70 -20.96
CA ALA A 61 2.12 8.89 -21.53
C ALA A 61 3.29 8.58 -22.47
N LYS A 62 3.66 7.31 -22.65
CA LYS A 62 4.86 6.90 -23.38
C LYS A 62 4.86 7.35 -24.84
N ASP A 63 3.73 7.31 -25.51
CA ASP A 63 3.59 7.63 -26.93
C ASP A 63 3.35 9.14 -27.18
N GLY A 64 3.37 9.97 -26.13
CA GLY A 64 3.21 11.42 -26.22
C GLY A 64 1.79 11.92 -26.50
N ILE A 65 0.82 11.03 -26.74
CA ILE A 65 -0.59 11.40 -26.99
C ILE A 65 -1.22 11.87 -25.67
N ILE A 66 -0.94 11.18 -24.57
CA ILE A 66 -1.43 11.54 -23.23
C ILE A 66 -0.29 12.26 -22.48
N LYS A 67 -0.59 13.46 -21.97
CA LYS A 67 0.38 14.17 -21.12
C LYS A 67 0.61 13.39 -19.83
N ARG A 68 1.81 13.42 -19.27
CA ARG A 68 2.18 12.76 -18.01
C ARG A 68 1.21 13.09 -16.87
N THR A 69 0.84 14.36 -16.71
CA THR A 69 -0.10 14.80 -15.68
C THR A 69 -1.47 14.15 -15.84
N SER A 70 -1.97 14.06 -17.07
CA SER A 70 -3.26 13.40 -17.35
C SER A 70 -3.17 11.89 -17.07
N GLY A 71 -2.08 11.24 -17.48
CA GLY A 71 -1.82 9.83 -17.18
C GLY A 71 -1.77 9.54 -15.67
N ASP A 72 -1.14 10.44 -14.90
CA ASP A 72 -1.07 10.30 -13.45
C ASP A 72 -2.47 10.47 -12.80
N TYR A 73 -3.32 11.38 -13.27
CA TYR A 73 -4.72 11.47 -12.84
C TYR A 73 -5.52 10.20 -13.20
N MET A 74 -5.32 9.64 -14.38
CA MET A 74 -5.93 8.35 -14.75
C MET A 74 -5.49 7.24 -13.76
N GLY A 75 -4.21 7.20 -13.41
CA GLY A 75 -3.69 6.28 -12.39
C GLY A 75 -4.32 6.51 -11.01
N MET A 76 -4.53 7.77 -10.60
CA MET A 76 -5.23 8.10 -9.36
C MET A 76 -6.67 7.59 -9.37
N LEU A 77 -7.41 7.77 -10.48
CA LEU A 77 -8.77 7.24 -10.63
C LEU A 77 -8.78 5.70 -10.58
N ALA A 78 -7.79 5.05 -11.15
CA ALA A 78 -7.63 3.60 -11.06
C ALA A 78 -7.50 3.12 -9.61
N THR A 79 -6.79 3.87 -8.75
CA THR A 79 -6.73 3.54 -7.32
C THR A 79 -8.08 3.66 -6.63
N VAL A 80 -8.95 4.57 -7.07
CA VAL A 80 -10.31 4.72 -6.53
C VAL A 80 -11.16 3.49 -6.88
N ILE A 81 -11.07 2.99 -8.12
CA ILE A 81 -11.76 1.76 -8.54
C ILE A 81 -11.35 0.60 -7.62
N ASN A 82 -10.04 0.42 -7.41
CA ASN A 82 -9.53 -0.63 -6.52
C ASN A 82 -9.96 -0.44 -5.05
N ALA A 83 -10.02 0.80 -4.59
CA ALA A 83 -10.44 1.11 -3.22
C ALA A 83 -11.92 0.78 -2.98
N VAL A 84 -12.79 1.09 -3.94
CA VAL A 84 -14.22 0.74 -3.88
C VAL A 84 -14.39 -0.78 -3.92
N ALA A 85 -13.68 -1.49 -4.81
CA ALA A 85 -13.72 -2.95 -4.85
C ALA A 85 -13.27 -3.59 -3.52
N MET A 86 -12.20 -3.07 -2.91
CA MET A 86 -11.72 -3.55 -1.60
C MET A 86 -12.70 -3.22 -0.47
N GLN A 87 -13.36 -2.07 -0.51
CA GLN A 87 -14.41 -1.74 0.44
C GLN A 87 -15.51 -2.80 0.41
N GLU A 88 -16.04 -3.13 -0.76
CA GLU A 88 -17.09 -4.14 -0.92
C GLU A 88 -16.65 -5.52 -0.37
N ALA A 89 -15.41 -5.93 -0.67
CA ALA A 89 -14.89 -7.21 -0.18
C ALA A 89 -14.77 -7.25 1.34
N LEU A 90 -14.32 -6.16 1.97
CA LEU A 90 -14.22 -6.06 3.42
C LEU A 90 -15.59 -5.96 4.09
N GLU A 91 -16.52 -5.20 3.52
CA GLU A 91 -17.90 -5.09 4.00
C GLU A 91 -18.65 -6.41 3.87
N TYR A 92 -18.40 -7.20 2.81
CA TYR A 92 -18.90 -8.58 2.68
C TYR A 92 -18.44 -9.49 3.82
N LEU A 93 -17.25 -9.25 4.38
CA LEU A 93 -16.73 -9.96 5.56
C LEU A 93 -17.21 -9.36 6.90
N GLY A 94 -18.16 -8.42 6.88
CA GLY A 94 -18.73 -7.77 8.06
C GLY A 94 -17.89 -6.65 8.66
N MET A 95 -16.85 -6.19 7.95
CA MET A 95 -15.99 -5.12 8.44
C MET A 95 -16.61 -3.74 8.18
N ARG A 96 -16.27 -2.77 9.04
CA ARG A 96 -16.66 -1.36 8.84
C ARG A 96 -15.55 -0.62 8.11
N VAL A 97 -15.81 -0.14 6.91
CA VAL A 97 -14.80 0.47 6.03
C VAL A 97 -15.17 1.91 5.69
N ARG A 98 -14.18 2.74 5.43
CA ARG A 98 -14.33 4.08 4.82
C ARG A 98 -13.26 4.28 3.77
N VAL A 99 -13.68 4.62 2.56
CA VAL A 99 -12.78 5.08 1.51
C VAL A 99 -12.66 6.60 1.61
N GLN A 100 -11.43 7.10 1.67
CA GLN A 100 -11.13 8.53 1.66
C GLN A 100 -10.24 8.88 0.49
N SER A 101 -10.69 9.80 -0.36
CA SER A 101 -9.97 10.22 -1.56
C SER A 101 -9.26 11.56 -1.40
N ALA A 102 -8.04 11.66 -1.93
CA ALA A 102 -7.30 12.91 -2.05
C ALA A 102 -7.91 13.87 -3.08
N ILE A 103 -8.68 13.35 -4.04
CA ILE A 103 -9.45 14.13 -5.02
C ILE A 103 -10.92 14.10 -4.60
N LYS A 104 -11.60 15.24 -4.63
CA LYS A 104 -13.00 15.35 -4.26
C LYS A 104 -13.90 14.59 -5.24
N MET A 105 -14.63 13.60 -4.71
CA MET A 105 -15.63 12.82 -5.45
C MET A 105 -16.69 12.27 -4.48
N GLU A 106 -17.42 13.17 -3.87
CA GLU A 106 -18.27 12.93 -2.70
C GLU A 106 -19.41 11.93 -2.95
N GLN A 107 -19.79 11.70 -4.21
CA GLN A 107 -20.77 10.68 -4.59
C GLN A 107 -20.21 9.25 -4.49
N ILE A 108 -18.88 9.08 -4.44
CA ILE A 108 -18.22 7.77 -4.47
C ILE A 108 -17.56 7.48 -3.12
N CYS A 109 -16.87 8.47 -2.54
CA CYS A 109 -16.11 8.28 -1.30
C CYS A 109 -15.94 9.61 -0.54
N GLU A 110 -15.53 9.50 0.72
CA GLU A 110 -15.29 10.69 1.56
C GLU A 110 -14.06 11.48 1.05
N THR A 111 -14.11 12.80 1.18
CA THR A 111 -12.89 13.62 1.05
C THR A 111 -11.93 13.31 2.20
N PHE A 112 -10.66 13.09 1.89
CA PHE A 112 -9.63 12.85 2.89
C PHE A 112 -9.45 14.05 3.81
N ILE A 113 -9.57 13.79 5.10
CA ILE A 113 -9.29 14.73 6.19
C ILE A 113 -8.60 13.95 7.29
N VAL A 114 -7.37 14.32 7.65
CA VAL A 114 -6.52 13.60 8.61
C VAL A 114 -7.26 13.25 9.91
N ARG A 115 -7.87 14.22 10.56
CA ARG A 115 -8.60 14.01 11.82
C ARG A 115 -9.78 13.07 11.68
N ARG A 116 -10.42 13.04 10.51
CA ARG A 116 -11.53 12.12 10.21
C ARG A 116 -11.00 10.70 10.03
N ALA A 117 -9.88 10.55 9.32
CA ALA A 117 -9.21 9.26 9.14
C ALA A 117 -8.82 8.66 10.51
N ILE A 118 -8.12 9.43 11.35
CA ILE A 118 -7.76 9.01 12.71
C ILE A 118 -9.00 8.60 13.51
N ARG A 119 -10.07 9.39 13.46
CA ARG A 119 -11.31 9.08 14.19
C ARG A 119 -11.99 7.80 13.70
N HIS A 120 -11.87 7.47 12.40
CA HIS A 120 -12.35 6.20 11.88
C HIS A 120 -11.52 5.02 12.42
N LEU A 121 -10.19 5.13 12.39
CA LEU A 121 -9.29 4.10 12.91
C LEU A 121 -9.54 3.84 14.40
N GLU A 122 -9.61 4.87 15.22
CA GLU A 122 -9.92 4.77 16.65
C GLU A 122 -11.26 4.07 16.94
N LYS A 123 -12.24 4.18 16.03
CA LYS A 123 -13.53 3.47 16.11
C LYS A 123 -13.49 2.05 15.56
N GLY A 124 -12.31 1.51 15.26
CA GLY A 124 -12.11 0.18 14.68
C GLY A 124 -12.67 0.06 13.26
N ARG A 125 -12.63 1.14 12.48
CA ARG A 125 -12.95 1.12 11.05
C ARG A 125 -11.67 1.03 10.25
N ILE A 126 -11.69 0.30 9.16
CA ILE A 126 -10.61 0.30 8.16
C ILE A 126 -10.75 1.57 7.34
N VAL A 127 -9.63 2.26 7.08
CA VAL A 127 -9.60 3.42 6.19
C VAL A 127 -8.78 3.09 4.95
N ILE A 128 -9.41 3.17 3.78
CA ILE A 128 -8.73 2.98 2.49
C ILE A 128 -8.47 4.37 1.89
N PHE A 129 -7.20 4.68 1.66
CA PHE A 129 -6.78 5.95 1.08
C PHE A 129 -6.65 5.81 -0.43
N ALA A 130 -7.47 6.53 -1.17
CA ALA A 130 -7.56 6.52 -2.63
C ALA A 130 -7.06 7.82 -3.26
N ALA A 131 -6.86 7.80 -4.57
CA ALA A 131 -6.35 8.90 -5.39
C ALA A 131 -4.93 9.37 -5.02
N GLY A 132 -4.11 8.48 -4.43
CA GLY A 132 -2.72 8.75 -4.15
C GLY A 132 -2.49 9.96 -3.25
N THR A 133 -1.58 10.86 -3.65
CA THR A 133 -1.36 12.15 -3.00
C THR A 133 -2.37 13.22 -3.46
N GLY A 134 -3.12 12.97 -4.52
CA GLY A 134 -3.93 13.97 -5.22
C GLY A 134 -3.13 14.84 -6.20
N ASN A 135 -1.82 14.64 -6.30
CA ASN A 135 -0.91 15.41 -7.15
C ASN A 135 -0.20 14.50 -8.15
N PRO A 136 -0.05 14.94 -9.42
CA PRO A 136 0.79 14.26 -10.40
C PRO A 136 2.25 14.13 -9.96
N PHE A 137 3.00 13.25 -10.63
CA PHE A 137 4.42 12.96 -10.42
C PHE A 137 4.76 12.15 -9.17
N PHE A 138 3.81 11.87 -8.28
CA PHE A 138 4.00 11.02 -7.13
C PHE A 138 3.40 9.63 -7.36
N THR A 139 4.04 8.62 -6.79
CA THR A 139 3.55 7.24 -6.86
C THR A 139 2.65 6.92 -5.66
N THR A 140 2.06 5.73 -5.66
CA THR A 140 1.31 5.22 -4.50
C THR A 140 2.21 4.82 -3.33
N ASP A 141 3.52 4.64 -3.55
CA ASP A 141 4.49 4.44 -2.47
C ASP A 141 4.67 5.74 -1.67
N THR A 142 4.89 6.87 -2.36
CA THR A 142 4.90 8.20 -1.72
C THR A 142 3.58 8.48 -0.99
N ALA A 143 2.44 8.15 -1.61
CA ALA A 143 1.13 8.34 -0.97
C ALA A 143 1.00 7.50 0.31
N ALA A 144 1.46 6.23 0.29
CA ALA A 144 1.41 5.35 1.46
C ALA A 144 2.24 5.94 2.62
N THR A 145 3.46 6.40 2.34
CA THR A 145 4.31 7.00 3.37
C THR A 145 3.69 8.29 3.93
N LEU A 146 3.20 9.17 3.08
CA LEU A 146 2.53 10.40 3.51
C LEU A 146 1.32 10.10 4.41
N ARG A 147 0.42 9.20 3.98
CA ARG A 147 -0.77 8.82 4.78
C ARG A 147 -0.40 8.16 6.09
N ALA A 148 0.63 7.29 6.10
CA ALA A 148 1.12 6.65 7.33
C ALA A 148 1.57 7.68 8.37
N ILE A 149 2.34 8.68 7.95
CA ILE A 149 2.80 9.77 8.81
C ILE A 149 1.61 10.59 9.33
N GLU A 150 0.71 11.01 8.43
CA GLU A 150 -0.45 11.84 8.76
C GLU A 150 -1.40 11.19 9.78
N ILE A 151 -1.57 9.87 9.71
CA ILE A 151 -2.42 9.15 10.66
C ILE A 151 -1.67 8.68 11.91
N GLY A 152 -0.36 8.89 11.99
CA GLY A 152 0.49 8.40 13.09
C GLY A 152 0.57 6.89 13.12
N ALA A 153 0.84 6.24 11.99
CA ALA A 153 1.08 4.80 11.92
C ALA A 153 2.46 4.45 12.52
N ASP A 154 2.53 3.31 13.18
CA ASP A 154 3.76 2.79 13.78
C ASP A 154 4.71 2.21 12.72
N MET A 155 4.16 1.75 11.58
CA MET A 155 4.91 1.18 10.47
C MET A 155 4.11 1.17 9.17
N ILE A 156 4.82 1.03 8.04
CA ILE A 156 4.25 0.66 6.74
C ILE A 156 4.56 -0.81 6.48
N ILE A 157 3.56 -1.58 6.04
CA ILE A 157 3.75 -2.92 5.51
C ILE A 157 3.52 -2.85 3.99
N LYS A 158 4.59 -2.98 3.23
CA LYS A 158 4.53 -3.12 1.77
C LYS A 158 4.34 -4.59 1.40
N ALA A 159 3.11 -4.95 1.11
CA ALA A 159 2.71 -6.28 0.70
C ALA A 159 2.92 -6.45 -0.82
N THR A 160 3.82 -7.34 -1.21
CA THR A 160 4.29 -7.55 -2.60
C THR A 160 4.18 -9.02 -3.01
N LYS A 161 4.76 -9.36 -4.18
CA LYS A 161 4.86 -10.75 -4.68
C LYS A 161 6.19 -11.42 -4.27
N VAL A 162 7.02 -10.74 -3.49
CA VAL A 162 8.31 -11.24 -2.99
C VAL A 162 8.36 -11.10 -1.47
N ASP A 163 9.10 -11.98 -0.82
CA ASP A 163 9.16 -12.12 0.63
C ASP A 163 10.08 -11.11 1.32
N GLY A 164 10.61 -10.13 0.58
CA GLY A 164 11.49 -9.10 1.14
C GLY A 164 12.19 -8.27 0.09
N VAL A 165 13.20 -7.55 0.54
CA VAL A 165 14.10 -6.73 -0.27
C VAL A 165 15.32 -7.57 -0.66
N TYR A 166 15.79 -7.40 -1.88
CA TYR A 166 16.95 -8.11 -2.45
C TYR A 166 17.95 -7.13 -3.04
N ASP A 167 19.21 -7.53 -3.12
CA ASP A 167 20.29 -6.77 -3.77
C ASP A 167 20.07 -6.63 -5.28
N LYS A 168 19.29 -7.54 -5.90
CA LYS A 168 18.88 -7.55 -7.30
C LYS A 168 17.57 -8.31 -7.46
N ASP A 169 16.91 -8.20 -8.61
CA ASP A 169 15.61 -8.82 -8.86
C ASP A 169 15.68 -10.37 -8.74
N PRO A 170 15.06 -10.99 -7.71
CA PRO A 170 15.14 -12.44 -7.49
C PRO A 170 14.43 -13.25 -8.58
N ASN A 171 13.52 -12.64 -9.36
CA ASN A 171 12.86 -13.30 -10.48
C ASN A 171 13.75 -13.41 -11.72
N ARG A 172 14.78 -12.58 -11.80
CA ARG A 172 15.74 -12.54 -12.92
C ARG A 172 17.08 -13.17 -12.57
N TYR A 173 17.47 -13.09 -11.31
CA TYR A 173 18.79 -13.50 -10.83
C TYR A 173 18.65 -14.53 -9.71
N PRO A 174 18.89 -15.83 -10.00
CA PRO A 174 18.78 -16.90 -9.00
C PRO A 174 19.74 -16.77 -7.82
N ASP A 175 20.80 -15.98 -7.97
CA ASP A 175 21.80 -15.69 -6.95
C ASP A 175 21.52 -14.36 -6.19
N ALA A 176 20.33 -13.80 -6.33
CA ALA A 176 19.88 -12.63 -5.57
C ALA A 176 19.88 -12.95 -4.07
N LYS A 177 20.40 -12.03 -3.27
CA LYS A 177 20.49 -12.17 -1.82
C LYS A 177 19.44 -11.30 -1.15
N LYS A 178 18.65 -11.91 -0.27
CA LYS A 178 17.70 -11.19 0.57
C LYS A 178 18.46 -10.33 1.59
N LEU A 179 17.99 -9.10 1.75
CA LEU A 179 18.49 -8.13 2.72
C LEU A 179 17.47 -8.04 3.87
N PRO A 180 17.68 -8.75 5.00
CA PRO A 180 16.69 -8.79 6.08
C PRO A 180 16.48 -7.42 6.74
N VAL A 181 17.54 -6.65 6.87
CA VAL A 181 17.52 -5.28 7.42
C VAL A 181 18.35 -4.39 6.52
N LEU A 182 17.82 -3.22 6.22
CA LEU A 182 18.41 -2.22 5.37
C LEU A 182 18.19 -0.84 5.99
N SER A 183 19.20 -0.01 6.03
CA SER A 183 19.01 1.40 6.41
C SER A 183 18.38 2.19 5.27
N TYR A 184 17.71 3.30 5.60
CA TYR A 184 17.20 4.21 4.57
C TYR A 184 18.30 4.75 3.67
N ASP A 185 19.50 4.99 4.23
CA ASP A 185 20.64 5.52 3.49
C ASP A 185 21.18 4.50 2.49
N GLU A 186 21.32 3.24 2.86
CA GLU A 186 21.67 2.16 1.94
C GLU A 186 20.63 2.00 0.84
N ALA A 187 19.32 2.05 1.18
CA ALA A 187 18.26 1.96 0.20
C ALA A 187 18.34 3.06 -0.87
N LEU A 188 18.66 4.29 -0.45
CA LEU A 188 18.80 5.45 -1.36
C LEU A 188 20.14 5.40 -2.14
N ALA A 189 21.26 5.10 -1.48
CA ALA A 189 22.59 5.13 -2.10
C ALA A 189 22.76 4.02 -3.14
N ASP A 190 22.29 2.82 -2.84
CA ASP A 190 22.44 1.65 -3.71
C ASP A 190 21.29 1.48 -4.72
N ASN A 191 20.37 2.45 -4.77
CA ASN A 191 19.21 2.42 -5.68
C ASN A 191 18.36 1.14 -5.56
N ILE A 192 18.27 0.61 -4.32
CA ILE A 192 17.51 -0.61 -4.06
C ILE A 192 16.01 -0.31 -4.16
N LYS A 193 15.32 -0.98 -5.07
CA LYS A 193 13.92 -0.71 -5.40
C LYS A 193 12.95 -1.24 -4.33
N VAL A 194 13.04 -0.68 -3.14
CA VAL A 194 12.05 -0.94 -2.08
C VAL A 194 10.77 -0.16 -2.35
N MET A 195 10.88 1.15 -2.40
CA MET A 195 9.85 2.15 -2.72
C MET A 195 10.49 3.24 -3.58
N ASP A 196 9.75 4.25 -4.02
CA ASP A 196 10.38 5.39 -4.66
C ASP A 196 11.21 6.23 -3.67
N ASP A 197 12.22 6.94 -4.18
CA ASP A 197 13.18 7.69 -3.36
C ASP A 197 12.50 8.74 -2.47
N THR A 198 11.46 9.39 -2.97
CA THR A 198 10.66 10.36 -2.22
C THR A 198 10.01 9.71 -1.01
N SER A 199 9.48 8.50 -1.18
CA SER A 199 8.88 7.69 -0.12
C SER A 199 9.91 7.33 0.96
N ILE A 200 11.10 6.84 0.54
CA ILE A 200 12.19 6.47 1.46
C ILE A 200 12.69 7.69 2.23
N ALA A 201 12.93 8.82 1.55
CA ALA A 201 13.39 10.05 2.18
C ALA A 201 12.39 10.56 3.24
N LEU A 202 11.09 10.52 2.90
CA LEU A 202 10.02 10.93 3.82
C LEU A 202 9.90 9.98 5.03
N ALA A 203 10.06 8.68 4.81
CA ALA A 203 10.06 7.68 5.88
C ALA A 203 11.27 7.87 6.82
N LYS A 204 12.46 8.12 6.25
CA LYS A 204 13.68 8.42 7.01
C LYS A 204 13.51 9.63 7.92
N GLU A 205 13.03 10.75 7.39
CA GLU A 205 12.80 11.99 8.16
C GLU A 205 11.89 11.77 9.38
N ASN A 206 10.88 10.91 9.20
CA ASN A 206 9.88 10.62 10.22
C ASN A 206 10.17 9.34 11.04
N ARG A 207 11.30 8.67 10.78
CA ARG A 207 11.70 7.41 11.44
C ARG A 207 10.61 6.34 11.36
N LEU A 208 9.91 6.27 10.23
CA LEU A 208 8.80 5.36 10.00
C LEU A 208 9.30 4.07 9.34
N PRO A 209 9.35 2.94 10.03
CA PRO A 209 9.85 1.69 9.47
C PRO A 209 8.96 1.18 8.34
N ILE A 210 9.60 0.64 7.28
CA ILE A 210 8.94 0.01 6.15
C ILE A 210 9.28 -1.48 6.16
N LEU A 211 8.26 -2.32 6.24
CA LEU A 211 8.40 -3.78 6.20
C LEU A 211 7.90 -4.28 4.84
N VAL A 212 8.72 -5.08 4.17
CA VAL A 212 8.41 -5.63 2.84
C VAL A 212 8.21 -7.14 2.97
N CYS A 213 7.06 -7.64 2.55
CA CYS A 213 6.72 -9.05 2.69
C CYS A 213 5.92 -9.59 1.51
N ASP A 214 5.89 -10.92 1.39
CA ASP A 214 5.01 -11.61 0.46
C ASP A 214 3.56 -11.57 0.96
N MET A 215 2.68 -10.98 0.15
CA MET A 215 1.25 -10.87 0.46
C MET A 215 0.48 -12.19 0.26
N PHE A 216 0.99 -13.13 -0.53
CA PHE A 216 0.30 -14.38 -0.84
C PHE A 216 0.54 -15.48 0.21
N GLN A 217 1.39 -15.23 1.19
CA GLN A 217 1.55 -16.13 2.33
C GLN A 217 0.49 -15.82 3.39
N LYS A 218 -0.46 -16.74 3.55
CA LYS A 218 -1.55 -16.62 4.52
C LYS A 218 -1.03 -16.43 5.94
N GLY A 219 -1.57 -15.42 6.65
CA GLY A 219 -1.20 -15.07 8.01
C GLY A 219 0.11 -14.28 8.13
N ASN A 220 0.76 -13.94 7.03
CA ASN A 220 2.04 -13.23 7.06
C ASN A 220 1.94 -11.83 7.65
N LEU A 221 0.87 -11.09 7.34
CA LEU A 221 0.64 -9.77 7.92
C LEU A 221 0.52 -9.85 9.44
N MET A 222 -0.19 -10.85 9.95
CA MET A 222 -0.36 -11.02 11.38
C MET A 222 0.93 -11.48 12.08
N ALA A 223 1.72 -12.36 11.45
CA ALA A 223 3.03 -12.77 11.95
C ALA A 223 3.97 -11.56 12.14
N ILE A 224 4.00 -10.63 11.17
CA ILE A 224 4.78 -9.39 11.24
C ILE A 224 4.32 -8.52 12.42
N ILE A 225 3.01 -8.39 12.63
CA ILE A 225 2.44 -7.64 13.77
C ILE A 225 2.89 -8.23 15.11
N HIS A 226 3.06 -9.54 15.19
CA HIS A 226 3.57 -10.24 16.38
C HIS A 226 5.10 -10.22 16.51
N GLY A 227 5.82 -9.58 15.58
CA GLY A 227 7.28 -9.44 15.63
C GLY A 227 8.07 -10.57 14.95
N ASP A 228 7.42 -11.42 14.16
CA ASP A 228 8.08 -12.42 13.32
C ASP A 228 8.64 -11.76 12.05
N TYR A 229 9.81 -11.16 12.19
CA TYR A 229 10.47 -10.41 11.12
C TYR A 229 11.30 -11.28 10.17
N GLU A 230 11.39 -12.60 10.38
CA GLU A 230 12.04 -13.51 9.44
C GLU A 230 11.28 -13.57 8.10
N LYS A 231 9.98 -13.28 8.13
CA LYS A 231 9.07 -13.29 6.99
C LYS A 231 9.05 -11.99 6.18
N CYS A 232 9.89 -11.04 6.50
CA CYS A 232 9.95 -9.75 5.81
C CYS A 232 11.38 -9.21 5.73
N SER A 233 11.54 -8.10 5.02
CA SER A 233 12.71 -7.22 5.16
C SER A 233 12.26 -5.92 5.81
N ILE A 234 13.14 -5.31 6.62
CA ILE A 234 12.87 -4.07 7.34
C ILE A 234 13.80 -2.98 6.80
N VAL A 235 13.21 -1.84 6.44
CA VAL A 235 13.95 -0.60 6.15
C VAL A 235 13.72 0.38 7.29
N LYS A 236 14.81 0.80 7.97
CA LYS A 236 14.74 1.64 9.17
C LYS A 236 15.99 2.50 9.36
#